data_6a2b1e1cf72a1b2217e3ea390485e838
#
_entry.id   6a2b1e1cf72a1b2217e3ea390485e838
#
_cell.length_a   1.000
_cell.length_b   1.000
_cell.length_c   1.000
_cell.angle_alpha   90.00
_cell.angle_beta   90.00
_cell.angle_gamma   90.00
#
_symmetry.space_group_name_H-M   'P 1'
#
loop_
_entity.id
_entity.type
_entity.pdbx_description
1 polymer ?
#
loop_
_entity_poly.entity_id
_entity_poly.type
_entity_poly.pdbx_seq_one_letter_code
_entity_poly.pdbx_strand_id
1 'polypeptide(L)'
;MNKAKFLAMTALMSTAASAAMAANDGIEVNHLGANNTLVRVTGQGRYLMLPVQESNDEAVINIIVDGKAEGKINVRLAKNKVDHSMPLDLQKYEGKNVVLNIVTKHDRTSMREAKDDAAWNNITLVDSLNLENIEVYRPIYHHTPVYGWMNDPNGMYYADGRWYLAYQWNPYGSKWQNMNWGESSSTDLIHWDRSITPAIEPDGLGMVFSGSAAIDHTGSAGFGDDVVVAMFTSADASQVQSLAHKDPQTGQSVVYEANPVLTLESEARDPNMLWNEEAGQWVLTLAHALDKEMLIFTSPDLKNWTLQSAFGKGLGAQGGVWECPDLFPLNVDGTDQVKWMLVCNLNPGGPFGGSATQYFIGDFDGKTFTADLDADGNVPTKWLDHGKDHYATVSFSDTTGRRTVIGWMSNWQYANEVPTLQFRSANTLPRDLALFTAPDGQIYAATTPSPELEALRGQIVAQAKNKSLGTKALTYS
;
A
#
# COMPACT_ATOMS: atom_id res chain seq x y z
N MET A 1 -0.30 5.34 -26.37
CA MET A 1 0.38 6.44 -27.12
C MET A 1 0.99 5.88 -28.39
N ASN A 2 0.72 6.46 -29.54
CA ASN A 2 1.03 5.83 -30.83
C ASN A 2 2.55 5.76 -31.06
N LYS A 3 3.10 4.58 -31.42
CA LYS A 3 4.54 4.35 -31.70
C LYS A 3 5.18 5.41 -32.64
N ALA A 4 4.38 5.99 -33.54
CA ALA A 4 4.81 7.04 -34.45
C ALA A 4 5.14 8.40 -33.77
N LYS A 5 4.47 8.74 -32.66
CA LYS A 5 4.80 9.95 -31.87
C LYS A 5 6.06 9.77 -31.02
N PHE A 6 6.36 8.53 -30.66
CA PHE A 6 7.55 8.19 -29.87
C PHE A 6 8.85 8.21 -30.73
N LEU A 7 8.76 7.71 -31.97
CA LEU A 7 9.89 7.78 -32.91
C LEU A 7 10.25 9.23 -33.32
N ALA A 8 9.25 10.12 -33.41
CA ALA A 8 9.48 11.54 -33.67
C ALA A 8 10.20 12.24 -32.50
N MET A 9 9.97 11.77 -31.26
CA MET A 9 10.62 12.29 -30.07
C MET A 9 12.09 11.86 -29.95
N THR A 10 12.42 10.64 -30.39
CA THR A 10 13.80 10.12 -30.39
C THR A 10 14.66 10.84 -31.45
N ALA A 11 14.08 11.24 -32.57
CA ALA A 11 14.79 11.98 -33.64
C ALA A 11 15.07 13.45 -33.27
N LEU A 12 14.26 14.07 -32.40
CA LEU A 12 14.49 15.44 -31.94
C LEU A 12 15.63 15.57 -30.92
N MET A 13 16.07 14.48 -30.30
CA MET A 13 17.18 14.50 -29.33
C MET A 13 18.56 14.77 -29.94
N SER A 14 18.70 14.69 -31.26
CA SER A 14 20.02 14.83 -31.92
C SER A 14 20.40 16.23 -32.42
N THR A 15 19.46 17.22 -32.39
CA THR A 15 19.67 18.51 -33.06
C THR A 15 19.38 19.79 -32.25
N ALA A 16 18.96 19.69 -30.98
CA ALA A 16 18.67 20.87 -30.17
C ALA A 16 19.92 21.34 -29.40
N ALA A 17 20.82 22.05 -30.07
CA ALA A 17 21.76 22.96 -29.40
C ALA A 17 21.00 24.24 -29.06
N SER A 18 20.57 24.44 -27.80
CA SER A 18 19.99 25.69 -27.33
C SER A 18 20.38 25.98 -25.88
N ALA A 19 20.69 27.23 -25.66
CA ALA A 19 21.10 27.95 -24.46
C ALA A 19 20.89 27.17 -23.14
N ALA A 20 21.95 26.57 -22.64
CA ALA A 20 22.03 26.00 -21.29
C ALA A 20 21.83 27.11 -20.26
N MET A 21 20.88 26.94 -19.36
CA MET A 21 20.80 27.71 -18.13
C MET A 21 21.50 26.94 -17.02
N ALA A 22 21.98 27.67 -16.01
CA ALA A 22 22.83 27.27 -14.91
C ALA A 22 22.84 25.76 -14.61
N ALA A 23 23.99 25.12 -14.90
CA ALA A 23 24.22 23.74 -14.53
C ALA A 23 24.28 23.65 -13.00
N ASN A 24 23.30 23.02 -12.36
CA ASN A 24 23.55 22.33 -11.10
C ASN A 24 24.57 21.23 -11.45
N ASP A 25 25.63 21.07 -10.69
CA ASP A 25 26.71 20.13 -11.02
C ASP A 25 26.11 18.75 -11.40
N GLY A 26 26.20 18.42 -12.68
CA GLY A 26 25.73 17.16 -13.23
C GLY A 26 24.26 17.08 -13.66
N ILE A 27 23.57 18.22 -13.83
CA ILE A 27 22.18 18.26 -14.33
C ILE A 27 22.05 19.33 -15.42
N GLU A 28 21.55 18.93 -16.58
CA GLU A 28 21.24 19.85 -17.68
C GLU A 28 19.71 19.98 -17.84
N VAL A 29 19.20 21.21 -17.82
CA VAL A 29 17.77 21.52 -18.00
C VAL A 29 17.55 22.20 -19.35
N ASN A 30 16.72 21.60 -20.19
CA ASN A 30 16.39 22.11 -21.53
C ASN A 30 14.87 22.22 -21.71
N HIS A 31 14.37 23.44 -21.83
CA HIS A 31 12.94 23.70 -22.08
C HIS A 31 12.62 23.55 -23.58
N LEU A 32 11.72 22.62 -23.91
CA LEU A 32 11.23 22.38 -25.28
C LEU A 32 9.96 23.16 -25.59
N GLY A 33 9.25 23.62 -24.56
CA GLY A 33 8.00 24.35 -24.65
C GLY A 33 7.58 24.93 -23.31
N ALA A 34 6.44 25.59 -23.25
CA ALA A 34 5.91 26.18 -22.02
C ALA A 34 5.71 25.13 -20.90
N ASN A 35 5.32 23.93 -21.27
CA ASN A 35 5.01 22.84 -20.34
C ASN A 35 5.79 21.54 -20.62
N ASN A 36 6.89 21.63 -21.38
CA ASN A 36 7.72 20.46 -21.69
C ASN A 36 9.19 20.78 -21.49
N THR A 37 9.86 20.02 -20.62
CA THR A 37 11.24 20.22 -20.22
C THR A 37 11.97 18.88 -20.22
N LEU A 38 13.19 18.85 -20.76
CA LEU A 38 14.12 17.73 -20.61
C LEU A 38 15.09 18.03 -19.48
N VAL A 39 15.26 17.08 -18.59
CA VAL A 39 16.29 17.07 -17.56
C VAL A 39 17.22 15.89 -17.86
N ARG A 40 18.47 16.19 -18.17
CA ARG A 40 19.50 15.18 -18.43
C ARG A 40 20.40 15.06 -17.20
N VAL A 41 20.61 13.85 -16.74
CA VAL A 41 21.58 13.54 -15.68
C VAL A 41 22.94 13.30 -16.34
N THR A 42 23.91 14.17 -16.04
CA THR A 42 25.29 14.11 -16.59
C THR A 42 26.33 13.93 -15.49
N GLY A 43 25.97 14.19 -14.24
CA GLY A 43 26.81 14.02 -13.06
C GLY A 43 26.67 12.65 -12.41
N GLN A 44 27.38 12.48 -11.32
CA GLN A 44 27.32 11.29 -10.47
C GLN A 44 26.51 11.57 -9.24
N GLY A 45 25.75 10.59 -8.78
CA GLY A 45 24.90 10.62 -7.60
C GLY A 45 23.86 9.49 -7.68
N ARG A 46 23.56 8.88 -6.56
CA ARG A 46 22.56 7.81 -6.50
C ARG A 46 21.15 8.33 -6.65
N TYR A 47 20.86 9.50 -6.09
CA TYR A 47 19.50 10.04 -6.04
C TYR A 47 19.39 11.37 -6.75
N LEU A 48 18.43 11.49 -7.66
CA LEU A 48 17.99 12.78 -8.18
C LEU A 48 16.86 13.29 -7.29
N MET A 49 17.11 14.40 -6.58
CA MET A 49 16.14 15.01 -5.69
C MET A 49 15.17 15.88 -6.50
N LEU A 50 13.90 15.52 -6.51
CA LEU A 50 12.84 16.22 -7.22
C LEU A 50 12.12 17.19 -6.25
N PRO A 51 12.23 18.50 -6.47
CA PRO A 51 11.58 19.51 -5.64
C PRO A 51 10.06 19.48 -5.81
N VAL A 52 9.32 19.38 -4.71
CA VAL A 52 7.86 19.22 -4.66
C VAL A 52 7.20 20.45 -4.06
N GLN A 53 6.09 20.85 -4.66
CA GLN A 53 5.11 21.80 -4.10
C GLN A 53 3.75 21.10 -4.05
N GLU A 54 3.30 20.71 -2.86
CA GLU A 54 2.10 19.87 -2.67
C GLU A 54 0.79 20.49 -3.16
N SER A 55 0.73 21.81 -3.22
CA SER A 55 -0.43 22.52 -3.75
C SER A 55 -0.47 22.59 -5.28
N ASN A 56 0.55 22.07 -5.97
CA ASN A 56 0.66 22.17 -7.42
C ASN A 56 0.01 20.99 -8.13
N ASP A 57 -0.26 21.15 -9.43
CA ASP A 57 -0.68 20.04 -10.29
C ASP A 57 0.46 19.06 -10.53
N GLU A 58 0.13 17.80 -10.79
CA GLU A 58 1.09 16.76 -11.12
C GLU A 58 1.68 16.99 -12.51
N ALA A 59 3.02 16.99 -12.56
CA ALA A 59 3.76 16.79 -13.80
C ALA A 59 3.88 15.29 -14.09
N VAL A 60 3.83 14.94 -15.37
CA VAL A 60 4.19 13.59 -15.84
C VAL A 60 5.67 13.58 -16.18
N ILE A 61 6.42 12.70 -15.56
CA ILE A 61 7.85 12.49 -15.82
C ILE A 61 8.02 11.13 -16.50
N ASN A 62 8.40 11.14 -17.77
CA ASN A 62 8.81 9.93 -18.47
C ASN A 62 10.32 9.73 -18.29
N ILE A 63 10.73 8.60 -17.73
CA ILE A 63 12.12 8.22 -17.51
C ILE A 63 12.60 7.53 -18.77
N ILE A 64 13.63 8.08 -19.40
CA ILE A 64 14.23 7.59 -20.65
C ILE A 64 15.68 7.20 -20.36
N VAL A 65 16.03 5.96 -20.61
CA VAL A 65 17.36 5.40 -20.36
C VAL A 65 17.91 4.86 -21.68
N ASP A 66 19.09 5.35 -22.09
CA ASP A 66 19.72 5.02 -23.38
C ASP A 66 18.76 5.16 -24.58
N GLY A 67 17.89 6.18 -24.51
CA GLY A 67 16.89 6.48 -25.54
C GLY A 67 15.63 5.61 -25.52
N LYS A 68 15.45 4.73 -24.54
CA LYS A 68 14.24 3.91 -24.36
C LYS A 68 13.44 4.38 -23.16
N ALA A 69 12.11 4.31 -23.27
CA ALA A 69 11.23 4.58 -22.13
C ALA A 69 11.30 3.39 -21.15
N GLU A 70 11.71 3.68 -19.91
CA GLU A 70 11.84 2.68 -18.84
C GLU A 70 10.78 2.84 -17.75
N GLY A 71 10.18 4.02 -17.63
CA GLY A 71 9.17 4.26 -16.60
C GLY A 71 8.49 5.60 -16.73
N LYS A 72 7.43 5.75 -15.95
CA LYS A 72 6.64 6.98 -15.85
C LYS A 72 6.23 7.19 -14.40
N ILE A 73 6.48 8.40 -13.88
CA ILE A 73 6.04 8.82 -12.55
C ILE A 73 5.30 10.16 -12.63
N ASN A 74 4.47 10.43 -11.64
CA ASN A 74 3.77 11.71 -11.49
C ASN A 74 4.32 12.42 -10.25
N VAL A 75 4.74 13.68 -10.39
CA VAL A 75 5.33 14.47 -9.31
C VAL A 75 4.75 15.87 -9.32
N ARG A 76 4.38 16.40 -8.16
CA ARG A 76 3.92 17.79 -7.99
C ARG A 76 5.11 18.74 -7.97
N LEU A 77 5.78 18.89 -9.11
CA LEU A 77 7.00 19.69 -9.20
C LEU A 77 6.76 21.14 -8.76
N ALA A 78 7.74 21.68 -8.05
CA ALA A 78 7.69 23.00 -7.48
C ALA A 78 7.64 24.10 -8.57
N LYS A 79 6.59 24.93 -8.58
CA LYS A 79 6.44 26.09 -9.44
C LYS A 79 6.94 27.36 -8.75
N ASN A 80 6.41 27.69 -7.59
CA ASN A 80 6.68 28.95 -6.90
C ASN A 80 7.57 28.79 -5.66
N LYS A 81 7.48 27.67 -4.98
CA LYS A 81 8.21 27.35 -3.76
C LYS A 81 8.48 25.84 -3.67
N VAL A 82 9.48 25.47 -2.92
CA VAL A 82 9.76 24.07 -2.57
C VAL A 82 9.22 23.80 -1.17
N ASP A 83 8.27 22.88 -1.03
CA ASP A 83 7.78 22.41 0.25
C ASP A 83 8.70 21.35 0.83
N HIS A 84 9.15 20.41 0.01
CA HIS A 84 10.12 19.35 0.31
C HIS A 84 10.70 18.78 -1.00
N SER A 85 11.61 17.81 -0.91
CA SER A 85 12.15 17.11 -2.09
C SER A 85 12.00 15.61 -1.93
N MET A 86 11.68 14.91 -3.04
CA MET A 86 11.53 13.47 -3.10
C MET A 86 12.62 12.85 -3.96
N PRO A 87 13.19 11.71 -3.56
CA PRO A 87 14.25 11.06 -4.30
C PRO A 87 13.72 10.23 -5.46
N LEU A 88 14.40 10.31 -6.60
CA LEU A 88 14.36 9.30 -7.64
C LEU A 88 15.65 8.50 -7.57
N ASP A 89 15.60 7.22 -7.20
CA ASP A 89 16.78 6.34 -7.13
C ASP A 89 17.27 6.01 -8.54
N LEU A 90 18.49 6.35 -8.82
CA LEU A 90 19.16 6.12 -10.12
C LEU A 90 20.03 4.86 -10.12
N GLN A 91 20.12 4.13 -9.01
CA GLN A 91 21.05 2.99 -8.88
C GLN A 91 20.85 1.95 -9.99
N LYS A 92 19.62 1.64 -10.35
CA LYS A 92 19.29 0.70 -11.45
C LYS A 92 19.70 1.20 -12.84
N TYR A 93 20.05 2.47 -12.95
CA TYR A 93 20.48 3.13 -14.18
C TYR A 93 21.97 3.53 -14.15
N GLU A 94 22.74 3.04 -13.19
CA GLU A 94 24.16 3.34 -13.07
C GLU A 94 24.91 3.06 -14.38
N GLY A 95 25.74 4.02 -14.82
CA GLY A 95 26.49 3.96 -16.08
C GLY A 95 25.67 4.17 -17.35
N LYS A 96 24.38 4.45 -17.25
CA LYS A 96 23.48 4.69 -18.39
C LYS A 96 23.17 6.19 -18.58
N ASN A 97 22.77 6.56 -19.79
CA ASN A 97 22.31 7.92 -20.07
C ASN A 97 20.85 8.09 -19.66
N VAL A 98 20.59 8.84 -18.58
CA VAL A 98 19.25 9.08 -18.04
C VAL A 98 18.75 10.46 -18.45
N VAL A 99 17.57 10.49 -19.06
CA VAL A 99 16.87 11.71 -19.44
C VAL A 99 15.44 11.64 -18.92
N LEU A 100 15.03 12.69 -18.22
CA LEU A 100 13.63 12.85 -17.80
C LEU A 100 12.94 13.79 -18.79
N ASN A 101 11.87 13.33 -19.41
CA ASN A 101 10.96 14.18 -20.17
C ASN A 101 9.78 14.56 -19.25
N ILE A 102 9.77 15.81 -18.84
CA ILE A 102 8.84 16.36 -17.85
C ILE A 102 7.78 17.17 -18.57
N VAL A 103 6.51 16.78 -18.38
CA VAL A 103 5.33 17.48 -18.90
C VAL A 103 4.52 18.02 -17.74
N THR A 104 4.56 19.32 -17.52
CA THR A 104 3.78 20.00 -16.49
C THR A 104 2.37 20.35 -17.01
N LYS A 105 1.44 20.59 -16.10
CA LYS A 105 0.07 21.08 -16.41
C LYS A 105 -0.12 22.53 -15.97
N HIS A 106 0.97 23.29 -15.86
CA HIS A 106 0.91 24.66 -15.42
C HIS A 106 0.22 25.56 -16.47
N ASP A 107 -0.58 26.51 -15.99
CA ASP A 107 -1.15 27.53 -16.86
C ASP A 107 -0.07 28.56 -17.23
N ARG A 108 0.50 28.38 -18.40
CA ARG A 108 1.52 29.28 -18.99
C ARG A 108 1.51 29.20 -20.50
N THR A 109 1.94 30.31 -21.09
CA THR A 109 1.87 30.53 -22.53
C THR A 109 3.24 30.57 -23.19
N SER A 110 4.33 30.64 -22.43
CA SER A 110 5.67 30.83 -22.98
C SER A 110 6.74 29.99 -22.26
N MET A 111 7.79 29.65 -23.00
CA MET A 111 9.01 29.01 -22.44
C MET A 111 9.74 29.94 -21.44
N ARG A 112 9.54 31.25 -21.53
CA ARG A 112 10.15 32.18 -20.58
C ARG A 112 9.58 31.95 -19.18
N GLU A 113 8.26 31.84 -19.06
CA GLU A 113 7.59 31.53 -17.80
C GLU A 113 7.98 30.16 -17.24
N ALA A 114 8.26 29.18 -18.13
CA ALA A 114 8.70 27.85 -17.72
C ALA A 114 10.06 27.88 -17.00
N LYS A 115 10.96 28.81 -17.36
CA LYS A 115 12.30 28.91 -16.77
C LYS A 115 12.29 29.41 -15.32
N ASP A 116 11.22 30.07 -14.92
CA ASP A 116 11.09 30.71 -13.61
C ASP A 116 10.61 29.72 -12.52
N ASP A 117 10.27 28.46 -12.87
CA ASP A 117 9.84 27.48 -11.86
C ASP A 117 10.94 27.17 -10.85
N ALA A 118 10.54 27.16 -9.58
CA ALA A 118 11.43 26.85 -8.46
C ALA A 118 12.12 25.48 -8.61
N ALA A 119 11.49 24.51 -9.27
CA ALA A 119 12.03 23.18 -9.47
C ALA A 119 13.41 23.20 -10.13
N TRP A 120 13.60 23.99 -11.18
CA TRP A 120 14.80 23.94 -12.00
C TRP A 120 16.08 24.39 -11.28
N ASN A 121 15.94 25.26 -10.27
CA ASN A 121 17.05 25.74 -9.46
C ASN A 121 17.29 24.88 -8.20
N ASN A 122 16.39 23.94 -7.90
CA ASN A 122 16.43 23.13 -6.68
C ASN A 122 16.50 21.61 -6.94
N ILE A 123 16.48 21.19 -8.20
CA ILE A 123 16.76 19.80 -8.56
C ILE A 123 18.26 19.53 -8.35
N THR A 124 18.61 18.48 -7.61
CA THR A 124 19.99 18.18 -7.21
C THR A 124 20.30 16.69 -7.27
N LEU A 125 21.59 16.33 -7.42
CA LEU A 125 22.09 14.97 -7.26
C LEU A 125 22.73 14.80 -5.90
N VAL A 126 22.47 13.69 -5.23
CA VAL A 126 23.06 13.32 -3.94
C VAL A 126 23.41 11.83 -3.91
N ASP A 127 24.45 11.47 -3.15
CA ASP A 127 24.86 10.06 -2.98
C ASP A 127 24.06 9.33 -1.91
N SER A 128 23.51 10.07 -0.95
CA SER A 128 22.76 9.53 0.16
C SER A 128 21.60 10.45 0.55
N LEU A 129 20.54 9.86 1.12
CA LEU A 129 19.38 10.60 1.60
C LEU A 129 19.60 11.07 3.05
N ASN A 130 19.22 12.30 3.33
CA ASN A 130 18.98 12.72 4.72
C ASN A 130 17.59 12.23 5.13
N LEU A 131 17.55 11.23 5.99
CA LEU A 131 16.32 10.61 6.51
C LEU A 131 15.93 11.13 7.88
N GLU A 132 16.57 12.21 8.35
CA GLU A 132 16.22 12.85 9.60
C GLU A 132 14.75 13.30 9.57
N ASN A 133 14.04 13.00 10.69
CA ASN A 133 12.65 13.41 10.81
C ASN A 133 12.58 14.93 11.04
N ILE A 134 11.95 15.63 10.11
CA ILE A 134 11.67 17.07 10.18
C ILE A 134 10.22 17.39 10.53
N GLU A 135 9.39 16.37 10.74
CA GLU A 135 7.95 16.51 10.96
C GLU A 135 7.59 16.47 12.46
N VAL A 136 6.89 17.48 12.91
CA VAL A 136 6.40 17.57 14.31
C VAL A 136 5.38 16.48 14.64
N TYR A 137 4.58 16.07 13.64
CA TYR A 137 3.47 15.13 13.80
C TYR A 137 3.84 13.68 13.51
N ARG A 138 5.12 13.34 13.31
CA ARG A 138 5.49 11.93 13.13
C ARG A 138 5.25 11.16 14.44
N PRO A 139 4.44 10.09 14.40
CA PRO A 139 4.23 9.24 15.56
C PRO A 139 5.54 8.64 16.10
N ILE A 140 5.60 8.43 17.41
CA ILE A 140 6.82 7.91 18.06
C ILE A 140 6.91 6.39 17.91
N TYR A 141 5.77 5.68 17.98
CA TYR A 141 5.73 4.20 18.01
C TYR A 141 4.73 3.57 17.02
N HIS A 142 4.03 4.36 16.21
CA HIS A 142 3.29 3.82 15.06
C HIS A 142 4.23 3.65 13.86
N HIS A 143 4.01 2.61 13.09
CA HIS A 143 4.69 2.46 11.81
C HIS A 143 4.29 3.59 10.87
N THR A 144 5.28 4.19 10.20
CA THR A 144 5.13 5.23 9.16
C THR A 144 6.14 4.96 8.05
N PRO A 145 5.89 5.39 6.81
CA PRO A 145 6.95 5.34 5.79
C PRO A 145 8.08 6.29 6.18
N VAL A 146 9.29 6.05 5.67
CA VAL A 146 10.43 6.94 5.90
C VAL A 146 10.14 8.32 5.30
N TYR A 147 9.60 8.32 4.07
CA TYR A 147 9.13 9.49 3.33
C TYR A 147 7.99 9.09 2.39
N GLY A 148 7.32 10.09 1.82
CA GLY A 148 6.25 9.88 0.87
C GLY A 148 4.90 9.50 1.50
N TRP A 149 3.96 9.14 0.66
CA TRP A 149 2.62 8.71 1.06
C TRP A 149 2.57 7.22 1.38
N MET A 150 1.77 6.84 2.38
CA MET A 150 1.41 5.45 2.68
C MET A 150 -0.10 5.33 2.87
N ASN A 151 -0.71 4.21 2.43
CA ASN A 151 -2.06 3.81 2.83
C ASN A 151 -2.08 2.33 3.28
N ASP A 152 -2.75 1.45 2.59
CA ASP A 152 -3.08 0.09 3.02
C ASP A 152 -1.85 -0.73 3.43
N PRO A 153 -1.90 -1.44 4.56
CA PRO A 153 -0.96 -2.53 4.83
C PRO A 153 -1.21 -3.66 3.84
N ASN A 154 -0.14 -4.28 3.37
CA ASN A 154 -0.14 -5.31 2.34
C ASN A 154 0.83 -6.44 2.68
N GLY A 155 0.69 -7.58 2.02
CA GLY A 155 1.71 -8.61 1.97
C GLY A 155 2.33 -8.94 3.33
N MET A 156 1.49 -9.04 4.38
CA MET A 156 1.95 -9.22 5.75
C MET A 156 2.15 -10.70 6.06
N TYR A 157 3.34 -11.06 6.54
CA TYR A 157 3.67 -12.44 6.95
C TYR A 157 4.68 -12.46 8.09
N TYR A 158 4.77 -13.61 8.77
CA TYR A 158 5.76 -13.86 9.81
C TYR A 158 6.68 -14.99 9.37
N ALA A 159 7.98 -14.75 9.38
CA ALA A 159 8.99 -15.72 9.01
C ALA A 159 10.28 -15.50 9.82
N ASP A 160 10.95 -16.58 10.23
CA ASP A 160 12.27 -16.56 10.86
C ASP A 160 12.39 -15.60 12.07
N GLY A 161 11.32 -15.52 12.87
CA GLY A 161 11.29 -14.65 14.04
C GLY A 161 11.07 -13.17 13.72
N ARG A 162 10.66 -12.82 12.50
CA ARG A 162 10.41 -11.44 12.06
C ARG A 162 9.02 -11.30 11.46
N TRP A 163 8.42 -10.15 11.70
CA TRP A 163 7.20 -9.65 11.09
C TRP A 163 7.57 -8.82 9.86
N TYR A 164 6.97 -9.12 8.73
CA TYR A 164 7.15 -8.38 7.49
C TYR A 164 5.85 -7.66 7.14
N LEU A 165 5.94 -6.39 6.85
CA LEU A 165 4.83 -5.49 6.55
C LEU A 165 5.14 -4.75 5.26
N ALA A 166 4.51 -5.13 4.17
CA ALA A 166 4.45 -4.29 3.00
C ALA A 166 3.30 -3.26 3.13
N TYR A 167 3.32 -2.23 2.31
CA TYR A 167 2.30 -1.17 2.34
C TYR A 167 2.24 -0.44 1.00
N GLN A 168 1.07 0.08 0.69
CA GLN A 168 0.90 1.00 -0.45
C GLN A 168 1.77 2.23 -0.25
N TRP A 169 2.66 2.52 -1.21
CA TRP A 169 3.65 3.58 -1.08
C TRP A 169 3.80 4.41 -2.35
N ASN A 170 3.66 5.73 -2.21
CA ASN A 170 4.12 6.68 -3.21
C ASN A 170 5.44 7.31 -2.75
N PRO A 171 6.59 6.94 -3.30
CA PRO A 171 7.88 7.51 -2.92
C PRO A 171 8.16 8.89 -3.53
N TYR A 172 7.27 9.43 -4.38
CA TYR A 172 7.49 10.66 -5.16
C TYR A 172 6.61 11.83 -4.73
N GLY A 173 5.91 11.71 -3.60
CA GLY A 173 5.07 12.75 -3.05
C GLY A 173 4.32 12.33 -1.81
N SER A 174 3.71 13.28 -1.10
CA SER A 174 2.94 13.02 0.12
C SER A 174 1.43 12.92 -0.13
N LYS A 175 1.01 12.65 -1.37
CA LYS A 175 -0.38 12.37 -1.75
C LYS A 175 -0.47 11.04 -2.49
N TRP A 176 -1.68 10.46 -2.48
CA TRP A 176 -1.93 9.20 -3.18
C TRP A 176 -1.64 9.31 -4.67
N GLN A 177 -0.73 8.55 -5.19
CA GLN A 177 -0.36 8.36 -6.59
C GLN A 177 0.80 7.35 -6.68
N ASN A 178 1.20 6.93 -7.88
CA ASN A 178 2.40 6.11 -8.15
C ASN A 178 2.56 4.91 -7.21
N MET A 179 1.49 4.12 -7.03
CA MET A 179 1.52 3.04 -6.04
C MET A 179 2.56 1.97 -6.37
N ASN A 180 3.39 1.73 -5.38
CA ASN A 180 4.35 0.65 -5.24
C ASN A 180 4.08 -0.05 -3.90
N TRP A 181 4.71 -1.18 -3.65
CA TRP A 181 4.83 -1.69 -2.29
C TRP A 181 6.13 -1.23 -1.66
N GLY A 182 6.05 -0.46 -0.57
CA GLY A 182 7.13 -0.34 0.42
C GLY A 182 7.16 -1.58 1.29
N GLU A 183 8.26 -1.85 1.97
CA GLU A 183 8.37 -2.96 2.92
C GLU A 183 9.11 -2.53 4.18
N SER A 184 8.65 -3.06 5.31
CA SER A 184 9.29 -2.92 6.61
C SER A 184 9.33 -4.27 7.31
N SER A 185 10.28 -4.47 8.21
CA SER A 185 10.31 -5.67 9.04
C SER A 185 10.59 -5.33 10.50
N SER A 186 10.12 -6.19 11.40
CA SER A 186 10.27 -5.99 12.86
C SER A 186 10.41 -7.33 13.58
N THR A 187 11.17 -7.35 14.67
CA THR A 187 11.21 -8.49 15.59
C THR A 187 10.20 -8.36 16.73
N ASP A 188 9.60 -7.18 16.91
CA ASP A 188 8.78 -6.87 18.09
C ASP A 188 7.53 -6.04 17.79
N LEU A 189 7.16 -5.86 16.51
CA LEU A 189 5.99 -5.09 16.08
C LEU A 189 6.00 -3.59 16.50
N ILE A 190 7.07 -3.11 17.11
CA ILE A 190 7.23 -1.74 17.61
C ILE A 190 8.34 -1.02 16.83
N HIS A 191 9.50 -1.65 16.75
CA HIS A 191 10.67 -1.11 16.07
C HIS A 191 10.77 -1.69 14.67
N TRP A 192 10.62 -0.84 13.66
CA TRP A 192 10.54 -1.24 12.26
C TRP A 192 11.78 -0.84 11.48
N ASP A 193 12.45 -1.82 10.89
CA ASP A 193 13.46 -1.61 9.85
C ASP A 193 12.71 -1.30 8.55
N ARG A 194 12.78 -0.05 8.11
CA ARG A 194 11.99 0.47 6.97
C ARG A 194 12.85 0.58 5.72
N SER A 195 12.41 -0.02 4.61
CA SER A 195 13.08 0.15 3.33
C SER A 195 12.92 1.60 2.81
N ILE A 196 13.90 2.06 2.09
CA ILE A 196 13.91 3.34 1.36
C ILE A 196 13.76 3.14 -0.15
N THR A 197 13.60 1.90 -0.59
CA THR A 197 13.35 1.51 -1.98
C THR A 197 12.10 0.62 -2.02
N PRO A 198 11.30 0.67 -3.10
CA PRO A 198 10.16 -0.23 -3.25
C PRO A 198 10.58 -1.70 -3.21
N ALA A 199 9.76 -2.55 -2.58
CA ALA A 199 9.89 -4.00 -2.63
C ALA A 199 9.29 -4.58 -3.91
N ILE A 200 8.18 -3.99 -4.38
CA ILE A 200 7.56 -4.30 -5.68
C ILE A 200 7.27 -2.99 -6.39
N GLU A 201 7.82 -2.84 -7.61
CA GLU A 201 7.58 -1.71 -8.51
C GLU A 201 6.60 -2.09 -9.63
N PRO A 202 5.94 -1.11 -10.29
CA PRO A 202 5.14 -1.36 -11.49
C PRO A 202 5.95 -2.05 -12.59
N ASP A 203 5.39 -3.11 -13.15
CA ASP A 203 6.02 -3.97 -14.17
C ASP A 203 5.52 -3.73 -15.61
N GLY A 204 4.79 -2.63 -15.83
CA GLY A 204 4.17 -2.31 -17.12
C GLY A 204 2.68 -2.69 -17.21
N LEU A 205 2.14 -3.42 -16.24
CA LEU A 205 0.70 -3.70 -16.10
C LEU A 205 -0.03 -2.60 -15.31
N GLY A 206 0.69 -1.64 -14.74
CA GLY A 206 0.11 -0.51 -14.01
C GLY A 206 0.69 -0.32 -12.61
N MET A 207 0.03 0.50 -11.81
CA MET A 207 0.39 0.71 -10.39
C MET A 207 0.22 -0.60 -9.60
N VAL A 208 1.03 -0.78 -8.58
CA VAL A 208 0.96 -1.94 -7.68
C VAL A 208 -0.02 -1.62 -6.55
N PHE A 209 -1.26 -2.11 -6.67
CA PHE A 209 -2.30 -1.95 -5.66
C PHE A 209 -2.18 -3.02 -4.57
N SER A 210 -3.13 -3.01 -3.63
CA SER A 210 -3.11 -3.87 -2.46
C SER A 210 -3.17 -5.37 -2.78
N GLY A 211 -2.78 -6.17 -1.79
CA GLY A 211 -2.74 -7.61 -1.86
C GLY A 211 -2.12 -8.25 -0.61
N SER A 212 -1.82 -9.52 -0.69
CA SER A 212 -1.34 -10.34 0.43
C SER A 212 -0.05 -11.08 0.11
N ALA A 213 0.59 -11.64 1.14
CA ALA A 213 1.68 -12.58 1.01
C ALA A 213 1.48 -13.77 1.95
N ALA A 214 2.08 -14.91 1.59
CA ALA A 214 2.12 -16.12 2.39
C ALA A 214 3.39 -16.93 2.05
N ILE A 215 3.72 -17.90 2.88
CA ILE A 215 4.81 -18.82 2.58
C ILE A 215 4.23 -20.03 1.83
N ASP A 216 4.78 -20.32 0.65
CA ASP A 216 4.47 -21.57 -0.08
C ASP A 216 5.33 -22.71 0.46
N HIS A 217 4.84 -23.37 1.52
CA HIS A 217 5.53 -24.49 2.16
C HIS A 217 5.60 -25.73 1.28
N THR A 218 4.80 -25.82 0.24
CA THR A 218 4.67 -26.98 -0.62
C THR A 218 5.41 -26.85 -1.94
N GLY A 219 5.92 -25.65 -2.25
CA GLY A 219 6.51 -25.35 -3.55
C GLY A 219 5.53 -25.44 -4.72
N SER A 220 4.22 -25.37 -4.43
CA SER A 220 3.15 -25.53 -5.41
C SER A 220 3.18 -24.49 -6.53
N ALA A 221 3.65 -23.28 -6.21
CA ALA A 221 3.85 -22.20 -7.19
C ALA A 221 5.06 -22.45 -8.11
N GLY A 222 5.93 -23.42 -7.80
CA GLY A 222 7.11 -23.74 -8.59
C GLY A 222 8.26 -22.74 -8.46
N PHE A 223 8.29 -21.96 -7.38
CA PHE A 223 9.39 -21.03 -7.06
C PHE A 223 10.36 -21.62 -6.03
N GLY A 224 10.08 -22.78 -5.49
CA GLY A 224 10.80 -23.49 -4.46
C GLY A 224 9.92 -23.73 -3.23
N ASP A 225 10.39 -24.61 -2.31
CA ASP A 225 9.73 -24.88 -1.05
C ASP A 225 10.04 -23.73 -0.05
N ASP A 226 9.09 -23.42 0.82
CA ASP A 226 9.21 -22.35 1.84
C ASP A 226 9.51 -20.95 1.27
N VAL A 227 9.10 -20.70 0.04
CA VAL A 227 9.29 -19.39 -0.61
C VAL A 227 8.11 -18.48 -0.29
N VAL A 228 8.39 -17.23 0.10
CA VAL A 228 7.37 -16.22 0.27
C VAL A 228 6.83 -15.83 -1.10
N VAL A 229 5.53 -15.96 -1.29
CA VAL A 229 4.79 -15.54 -2.48
C VAL A 229 3.91 -14.35 -2.13
N ALA A 230 3.77 -13.42 -3.08
CA ALA A 230 2.89 -12.26 -2.94
C ALA A 230 1.94 -12.18 -4.13
N MET A 231 0.69 -11.90 -3.88
CA MET A 231 -0.30 -11.62 -4.92
C MET A 231 -0.86 -10.22 -4.72
N PHE A 232 -0.91 -9.44 -5.79
CA PHE A 232 -1.31 -8.04 -5.76
C PHE A 232 -2.10 -7.67 -7.01
N THR A 233 -2.78 -6.53 -6.96
CA THR A 233 -3.47 -6.00 -8.14
C THR A 233 -2.56 -5.06 -8.91
N SER A 234 -2.36 -5.31 -10.19
CA SER A 234 -1.79 -4.35 -11.14
C SER A 234 -2.91 -3.52 -11.74
N ALA A 235 -2.82 -2.19 -11.63
CA ALA A 235 -3.92 -1.28 -12.00
C ALA A 235 -3.47 -0.16 -12.96
N ASP A 236 -4.04 -0.17 -14.16
CA ASP A 236 -3.97 0.92 -15.15
C ASP A 236 -5.37 1.14 -15.73
N ALA A 237 -5.60 0.83 -16.99
CA ALA A 237 -6.94 0.88 -17.62
C ALA A 237 -7.86 -0.25 -17.14
N SER A 238 -7.31 -1.32 -16.59
CA SER A 238 -7.99 -2.44 -15.96
C SER A 238 -7.28 -2.83 -14.68
N GLN A 239 -7.94 -3.65 -13.85
CA GLN A 239 -7.39 -4.25 -12.64
C GLN A 239 -7.19 -5.74 -12.89
N VAL A 240 -5.95 -6.21 -12.80
CA VAL A 240 -5.59 -7.61 -13.00
C VAL A 240 -4.75 -8.10 -11.81
N GLN A 241 -4.79 -9.41 -11.53
CA GLN A 241 -4.05 -9.94 -10.38
C GLN A 241 -2.70 -10.48 -10.84
N SER A 242 -1.66 -10.04 -10.15
CA SER A 242 -0.27 -10.36 -10.43
C SER A 242 0.38 -11.09 -9.27
N LEU A 243 1.40 -11.88 -9.57
CA LEU A 243 2.15 -12.71 -8.63
C LEU A 243 3.62 -12.27 -8.59
N ALA A 244 4.19 -12.30 -7.40
CA ALA A 244 5.63 -12.15 -7.17
C ALA A 244 6.08 -13.18 -6.13
N HIS A 245 7.39 -13.38 -6.03
CA HIS A 245 7.98 -14.21 -4.98
C HIS A 245 9.27 -13.59 -4.45
N LYS A 246 9.68 -13.95 -3.26
CA LYS A 246 11.02 -13.61 -2.76
C LYS A 246 12.04 -14.55 -3.37
N ASP A 247 13.10 -14.01 -3.96
CA ASP A 247 14.26 -14.79 -4.37
C ASP A 247 14.98 -15.33 -3.12
N PRO A 248 15.14 -16.66 -2.99
CA PRO A 248 15.69 -17.25 -1.78
C PRO A 248 17.18 -16.93 -1.54
N GLN A 249 17.91 -16.44 -2.56
CA GLN A 249 19.31 -16.10 -2.43
C GLN A 249 19.52 -14.63 -2.04
N THR A 250 18.69 -13.74 -2.56
CA THR A 250 18.85 -12.30 -2.38
C THR A 250 17.83 -11.69 -1.41
N GLY A 251 16.72 -12.39 -1.16
CA GLY A 251 15.57 -11.88 -0.39
C GLY A 251 14.78 -10.79 -1.11
N GLN A 252 15.14 -10.45 -2.35
CA GLN A 252 14.43 -9.45 -3.13
C GLN A 252 13.15 -10.02 -3.73
N SER A 253 12.15 -9.16 -3.93
CA SER A 253 10.94 -9.57 -4.64
C SER A 253 11.20 -9.63 -6.15
N VAL A 254 10.76 -10.73 -6.76
CA VAL A 254 10.81 -10.97 -8.19
C VAL A 254 9.39 -11.08 -8.71
N VAL A 255 8.99 -10.17 -9.59
CA VAL A 255 7.68 -10.20 -10.24
C VAL A 255 7.63 -11.34 -11.24
N TYR A 256 6.54 -12.12 -11.22
CA TYR A 256 6.39 -13.27 -12.11
C TYR A 256 6.24 -12.82 -13.56
N GLU A 257 7.08 -13.35 -14.44
CA GLU A 257 7.19 -12.92 -15.85
C GLU A 257 5.92 -13.16 -16.68
N ALA A 258 5.09 -14.14 -16.30
CA ALA A 258 3.87 -14.49 -17.00
C ALA A 258 2.61 -13.86 -16.39
N ASN A 259 2.76 -12.77 -15.61
CA ASN A 259 1.60 -11.99 -15.17
C ASN A 259 0.81 -11.40 -16.35
N PRO A 260 -0.52 -11.18 -16.19
CA PRO A 260 -1.31 -11.45 -14.99
C PRO A 260 -1.73 -12.93 -14.85
N VAL A 261 -1.90 -13.41 -13.60
CA VAL A 261 -2.36 -14.78 -13.31
C VAL A 261 -3.89 -14.87 -13.20
N LEU A 262 -4.58 -13.73 -13.02
CA LEU A 262 -6.05 -13.69 -13.01
C LEU A 262 -6.54 -12.35 -13.57
N THR A 263 -7.47 -12.42 -14.51
CA THR A 263 -8.13 -11.26 -15.12
C THR A 263 -9.64 -11.46 -15.08
N LEU A 264 -10.37 -10.39 -14.71
CA LEU A 264 -11.83 -10.34 -14.72
C LEU A 264 -12.29 -9.21 -15.64
N GLU A 265 -13.52 -9.29 -16.14
CA GLU A 265 -14.10 -8.24 -17.00
C GLU A 265 -14.48 -6.97 -16.26
N SER A 266 -14.59 -7.05 -14.93
CA SER A 266 -14.97 -5.95 -14.02
C SER A 266 -13.85 -5.61 -13.05
N GLU A 267 -13.96 -4.45 -12.37
CA GLU A 267 -13.00 -4.03 -11.36
C GLU A 267 -13.00 -4.98 -10.14
N ALA A 268 -11.91 -5.74 -10.01
CA ALA A 268 -11.66 -6.60 -8.87
C ALA A 268 -10.22 -6.40 -8.39
N ARG A 269 -10.04 -6.25 -7.08
CA ARG A 269 -8.76 -5.91 -6.46
C ARG A 269 -8.56 -6.49 -5.08
N ASP A 270 -7.34 -6.29 -4.57
CA ASP A 270 -6.92 -6.63 -3.22
C ASP A 270 -6.99 -8.14 -2.93
N PRO A 271 -6.24 -8.97 -3.68
CA PRO A 271 -6.24 -10.41 -3.50
C PRO A 271 -5.66 -10.80 -2.13
N ASN A 272 -6.38 -11.63 -1.39
CA ASN A 272 -5.90 -12.20 -0.12
C ASN A 272 -5.88 -13.72 -0.21
N MET A 273 -4.68 -14.30 -0.03
CA MET A 273 -4.42 -15.72 -0.19
C MET A 273 -4.33 -16.43 1.15
N LEU A 274 -4.81 -17.65 1.21
CA LEU A 274 -4.50 -18.59 2.27
C LEU A 274 -4.32 -20.00 1.72
N TRP A 275 -3.47 -20.80 2.35
CA TRP A 275 -3.36 -22.22 2.08
C TRP A 275 -4.42 -22.98 2.88
N ASN A 276 -5.23 -23.79 2.22
CA ASN A 276 -6.20 -24.67 2.86
C ASN A 276 -5.60 -26.07 2.97
N GLU A 277 -5.11 -26.40 4.16
CA GLU A 277 -4.45 -27.68 4.46
C GLU A 277 -5.36 -28.90 4.18
N GLU A 278 -6.65 -28.81 4.55
CA GLU A 278 -7.61 -29.89 4.39
C GLU A 278 -7.84 -30.23 2.91
N ALA A 279 -7.95 -29.20 2.07
CA ALA A 279 -8.19 -29.34 0.65
C ALA A 279 -6.90 -29.47 -0.19
N GLY A 280 -5.73 -29.18 0.39
CA GLY A 280 -4.43 -29.18 -0.29
C GLY A 280 -4.39 -28.19 -1.46
N GLN A 281 -4.95 -27.00 -1.28
CA GLN A 281 -5.00 -25.98 -2.33
C GLN A 281 -5.04 -24.56 -1.74
N TRP A 282 -4.68 -23.59 -2.57
CA TRP A 282 -4.82 -22.19 -2.27
C TRP A 282 -6.26 -21.71 -2.39
N VAL A 283 -6.66 -20.84 -1.49
CA VAL A 283 -7.90 -20.06 -1.53
C VAL A 283 -7.53 -18.60 -1.72
N LEU A 284 -8.23 -17.92 -2.61
CA LEU A 284 -8.11 -16.49 -2.82
C LEU A 284 -9.45 -15.83 -2.55
N THR A 285 -9.45 -14.82 -1.70
CA THR A 285 -10.57 -13.89 -1.54
C THR A 285 -10.21 -12.59 -2.25
N LEU A 286 -11.08 -12.12 -3.15
CA LEU A 286 -10.85 -10.97 -4.02
C LEU A 286 -12.04 -10.02 -3.95
N ALA A 287 -11.80 -8.74 -3.73
CA ALA A 287 -12.87 -7.75 -3.69
C ALA A 287 -13.39 -7.43 -5.10
N HIS A 288 -14.65 -7.71 -5.39
CA HIS A 288 -15.40 -7.22 -6.53
C HIS A 288 -16.03 -5.88 -6.13
N ALA A 289 -15.20 -4.85 -6.17
CA ALA A 289 -15.35 -3.65 -5.36
C ALA A 289 -16.66 -2.89 -5.55
N LEU A 290 -17.07 -2.66 -6.82
CA LEU A 290 -18.27 -1.90 -7.16
C LEU A 290 -19.56 -2.71 -6.90
N ASP A 291 -19.51 -4.03 -7.10
CA ASP A 291 -20.63 -4.93 -6.86
C ASP A 291 -20.82 -5.27 -5.37
N LYS A 292 -19.83 -4.93 -4.54
CA LYS A 292 -19.83 -5.16 -3.10
C LYS A 292 -20.00 -6.65 -2.77
N GLU A 293 -19.13 -7.41 -3.39
CA GLU A 293 -19.01 -8.86 -3.23
C GLU A 293 -17.54 -9.22 -2.98
N MET A 294 -17.32 -10.28 -2.21
CA MET A 294 -16.04 -10.95 -2.09
C MET A 294 -16.10 -12.23 -2.93
N LEU A 295 -15.30 -12.29 -3.98
CA LEU A 295 -15.17 -13.47 -4.84
C LEU A 295 -14.20 -14.45 -4.18
N ILE A 296 -14.56 -15.73 -4.19
CA ILE A 296 -13.73 -16.80 -3.63
C ILE A 296 -13.29 -17.72 -4.78
N PHE A 297 -11.98 -17.82 -4.94
CA PHE A 297 -11.35 -18.70 -5.93
C PHE A 297 -10.52 -19.76 -5.23
N THR A 298 -10.23 -20.85 -5.96
CA THR A 298 -9.24 -21.86 -5.55
C THR A 298 -8.22 -22.11 -6.64
N SER A 299 -7.01 -22.47 -6.25
CA SER A 299 -5.91 -22.79 -7.17
C SER A 299 -5.00 -23.88 -6.59
N PRO A 300 -4.50 -24.81 -7.41
CA PRO A 300 -3.47 -25.74 -6.98
C PRO A 300 -2.06 -25.14 -6.96
N ASP A 301 -1.83 -23.99 -7.63
CA ASP A 301 -0.49 -23.52 -8.01
C ASP A 301 -0.31 -22.01 -8.04
N LEU A 302 -1.26 -21.23 -7.49
CA LEU A 302 -1.30 -19.76 -7.50
C LEU A 302 -1.37 -19.10 -8.90
N LYS A 303 -1.36 -19.88 -9.96
CA LYS A 303 -1.34 -19.41 -11.36
C LYS A 303 -2.65 -19.70 -12.09
N ASN A 304 -3.30 -20.81 -11.72
CA ASN A 304 -4.55 -21.26 -12.35
C ASN A 304 -5.70 -21.18 -11.33
N TRP A 305 -6.53 -20.15 -11.46
CA TRP A 305 -7.59 -19.84 -10.52
C TRP A 305 -8.97 -20.25 -11.04
N THR A 306 -9.79 -20.85 -10.18
CA THR A 306 -11.17 -21.24 -10.47
C THR A 306 -12.11 -20.54 -9.49
N LEU A 307 -13.07 -19.76 -10.02
CA LEU A 307 -14.11 -19.12 -9.21
C LEU A 307 -15.02 -20.21 -8.61
N GLN A 308 -15.20 -20.13 -7.30
CA GLN A 308 -16.05 -21.06 -6.53
C GLN A 308 -17.36 -20.43 -6.10
N SER A 309 -17.29 -19.21 -5.53
CA SER A 309 -18.48 -18.53 -5.00
C SER A 309 -18.26 -17.01 -4.91
N ALA A 310 -19.34 -16.30 -4.56
CA ALA A 310 -19.31 -14.90 -4.21
C ALA A 310 -20.12 -14.68 -2.94
N PHE A 311 -19.69 -13.76 -2.08
CA PHE A 311 -20.37 -13.41 -0.84
C PHE A 311 -20.48 -11.90 -0.70
N GLY A 312 -21.63 -11.42 -0.19
CA GLY A 312 -21.73 -10.05 0.33
C GLY A 312 -22.80 -9.18 -0.30
N LYS A 313 -23.25 -9.48 -1.51
CA LYS A 313 -24.23 -8.66 -2.22
C LYS A 313 -25.52 -8.49 -1.42
N GLY A 314 -25.80 -7.23 -1.02
CA GLY A 314 -26.97 -6.91 -0.20
C GLY A 314 -26.82 -7.26 1.29
N LEU A 315 -25.64 -7.72 1.75
CA LEU A 315 -25.37 -8.08 3.13
C LEU A 315 -24.47 -7.05 3.81
N GLY A 316 -24.64 -6.86 5.12
CA GLY A 316 -23.85 -5.88 5.88
C GLY A 316 -24.03 -4.45 5.40
N ALA A 317 -23.02 -3.61 5.62
CA ALA A 317 -22.99 -2.23 5.15
C ALA A 317 -22.64 -2.20 3.66
N GLN A 318 -23.50 -1.57 2.87
CA GLN A 318 -23.42 -1.50 1.40
C GLN A 318 -22.97 -0.13 0.87
N GLY A 319 -22.35 0.70 1.73
CA GLY A 319 -21.85 2.01 1.31
C GLY A 319 -20.62 1.89 0.40
N GLY A 320 -20.48 2.79 -0.55
CA GLY A 320 -19.27 2.92 -1.38
C GLY A 320 -18.80 1.66 -2.11
N VAL A 321 -17.50 1.41 -2.05
CA VAL A 321 -16.83 0.21 -2.58
C VAL A 321 -16.41 -0.72 -1.45
N TRP A 322 -16.25 -2.02 -1.74
CA TRP A 322 -15.68 -3.01 -0.84
C TRP A 322 -14.25 -3.32 -1.28
N GLU A 323 -13.31 -3.39 -0.31
CA GLU A 323 -11.87 -3.51 -0.53
C GLU A 323 -11.21 -4.40 0.52
N CYS A 324 -9.96 -4.78 0.27
CA CYS A 324 -9.05 -5.44 1.21
C CYS A 324 -9.70 -6.56 2.02
N PRO A 325 -10.18 -7.65 1.37
CA PRO A 325 -10.73 -8.81 2.09
C PRO A 325 -9.63 -9.54 2.87
N ASP A 326 -10.06 -10.21 3.95
CA ASP A 326 -9.22 -11.19 4.65
C ASP A 326 -10.12 -12.30 5.21
N LEU A 327 -9.77 -13.55 4.95
CA LEU A 327 -10.57 -14.73 5.35
C LEU A 327 -9.71 -15.72 6.13
N PHE A 328 -10.06 -16.00 7.36
CA PHE A 328 -9.29 -16.89 8.23
C PHE A 328 -10.15 -17.54 9.33
N PRO A 329 -9.74 -18.72 9.84
CA PRO A 329 -10.39 -19.36 10.99
C PRO A 329 -9.88 -18.79 12.31
N LEU A 330 -10.75 -18.80 13.32
CA LEU A 330 -10.46 -18.48 14.72
C LEU A 330 -11.24 -19.41 15.65
N ASN A 331 -10.62 -19.78 16.77
CA ASN A 331 -11.35 -20.46 17.85
C ASN A 331 -12.24 -19.46 18.58
N VAL A 332 -13.44 -19.90 18.98
CA VAL A 332 -14.30 -19.14 19.87
C VAL A 332 -13.86 -19.36 21.30
N ASP A 333 -13.50 -18.28 22.00
CA ASP A 333 -12.93 -18.35 23.36
C ASP A 333 -13.76 -19.23 24.33
N GLY A 334 -13.05 -20.08 25.04
CA GLY A 334 -13.63 -21.02 26.01
C GLY A 334 -14.34 -22.23 25.40
N THR A 335 -14.21 -22.45 24.11
CA THR A 335 -14.81 -23.59 23.40
C THR A 335 -13.83 -24.24 22.42
N ASP A 336 -14.16 -25.44 21.90
CA ASP A 336 -13.46 -26.08 20.79
C ASP A 336 -14.05 -25.68 19.42
N GLN A 337 -15.00 -24.72 19.40
CA GLN A 337 -15.65 -24.27 18.18
C GLN A 337 -14.70 -23.39 17.35
N VAL A 338 -14.54 -23.73 16.08
CA VAL A 338 -13.85 -22.88 15.09
C VAL A 338 -14.93 -22.16 14.27
N LYS A 339 -14.76 -20.86 14.10
CA LYS A 339 -15.54 -20.03 13.16
C LYS A 339 -14.59 -19.33 12.21
N TRP A 340 -15.09 -19.01 11.03
CA TRP A 340 -14.37 -18.21 10.05
C TRP A 340 -14.79 -16.75 10.17
N MET A 341 -13.81 -15.88 10.05
CA MET A 341 -14.03 -14.44 9.98
C MET A 341 -13.64 -13.95 8.58
N LEU A 342 -14.59 -13.25 7.94
CA LEU A 342 -14.34 -12.53 6.69
C LEU A 342 -14.31 -11.04 7.00
N VAL A 343 -13.15 -10.42 6.88
CA VAL A 343 -12.96 -8.97 6.96
C VAL A 343 -13.33 -8.34 5.64
N CYS A 344 -13.98 -7.18 5.71
CA CYS A 344 -14.36 -6.38 4.56
C CYS A 344 -14.20 -4.90 4.89
N ASN A 345 -13.35 -4.22 4.15
CA ASN A 345 -13.18 -2.79 4.27
C ASN A 345 -14.09 -2.05 3.28
N LEU A 346 -14.65 -0.91 3.65
CA LEU A 346 -15.53 -0.15 2.75
C LEU A 346 -15.29 1.36 2.84
N ASN A 347 -15.46 2.05 1.70
CA ASN A 347 -15.30 3.50 1.60
C ASN A 347 -16.14 4.09 0.45
N PRO A 348 -17.00 5.11 0.76
CA PRO A 348 -17.47 5.51 2.09
C PRO A 348 -18.52 4.55 2.64
N GLY A 349 -18.98 4.77 3.83
CA GLY A 349 -20.08 3.98 4.43
C GLY A 349 -19.84 3.58 5.88
N GLY A 350 -18.72 4.00 6.46
CA GLY A 350 -18.41 3.77 7.86
C GLY A 350 -19.41 4.43 8.83
N PRO A 351 -19.52 3.94 10.07
CA PRO A 351 -20.48 4.40 11.04
C PRO A 351 -20.26 5.86 11.46
N PHE A 352 -19.04 6.37 11.30
CA PHE A 352 -18.67 7.76 11.59
C PHE A 352 -18.32 8.56 10.32
N GLY A 353 -18.70 8.03 9.16
CA GLY A 353 -18.44 8.58 7.84
C GLY A 353 -17.05 8.21 7.28
N GLY A 354 -16.96 8.17 5.95
CA GLY A 354 -15.75 7.76 5.23
C GLY A 354 -15.46 6.27 5.33
N SER A 355 -14.20 5.96 5.48
CA SER A 355 -13.67 4.59 5.49
C SER A 355 -13.94 3.86 6.80
N ALA A 356 -14.15 2.54 6.75
CA ALA A 356 -14.30 1.68 7.93
C ALA A 356 -14.05 0.21 7.58
N THR A 357 -13.87 -0.62 8.62
CA THR A 357 -13.71 -2.06 8.53
C THR A 357 -14.90 -2.77 9.15
N GLN A 358 -15.71 -3.46 8.36
CA GLN A 358 -16.72 -4.41 8.83
C GLN A 358 -16.18 -5.84 8.76
N TYR A 359 -16.86 -6.76 9.46
CA TYR A 359 -16.55 -8.17 9.39
C TYR A 359 -17.80 -9.04 9.49
N PHE A 360 -17.68 -10.27 9.00
CA PHE A 360 -18.67 -11.31 9.08
C PHE A 360 -18.09 -12.52 9.80
N ILE A 361 -18.90 -13.19 10.61
CA ILE A 361 -18.57 -14.47 11.25
C ILE A 361 -19.43 -15.54 10.60
N GLY A 362 -18.88 -16.72 10.38
CA GLY A 362 -19.61 -17.80 9.74
C GLY A 362 -18.81 -19.08 9.62
N ASP A 363 -19.19 -19.90 8.66
CA ASP A 363 -18.53 -21.15 8.32
C ASP A 363 -17.97 -21.09 6.90
N PHE A 364 -16.87 -21.77 6.65
CA PHE A 364 -16.25 -21.86 5.34
C PHE A 364 -15.88 -23.30 5.02
N ASP A 365 -16.36 -23.83 3.91
CA ASP A 365 -16.17 -25.22 3.47
C ASP A 365 -15.00 -25.42 2.49
N GLY A 366 -14.12 -24.41 2.37
CA GLY A 366 -13.03 -24.38 1.41
C GLY A 366 -13.39 -23.76 0.05
N LYS A 367 -14.67 -23.43 -0.18
CA LYS A 367 -15.19 -22.87 -1.43
C LYS A 367 -16.24 -21.78 -1.22
N THR A 368 -17.04 -21.90 -0.17
CA THR A 368 -18.18 -21.03 0.10
C THR A 368 -18.13 -20.55 1.54
N PHE A 369 -18.24 -19.23 1.74
CA PHE A 369 -18.44 -18.63 3.05
C PHE A 369 -19.93 -18.43 3.30
N THR A 370 -20.40 -18.90 4.45
CA THR A 370 -21.81 -18.76 4.90
C THR A 370 -21.81 -18.01 6.23
N ALA A 371 -22.35 -16.77 6.24
CA ALA A 371 -22.40 -15.95 7.44
C ALA A 371 -23.43 -16.46 8.45
N ASP A 372 -23.11 -16.32 9.74
CA ASP A 372 -24.04 -16.53 10.84
C ASP A 372 -25.18 -15.50 10.80
N LEU A 373 -26.38 -15.93 11.17
CA LEU A 373 -27.54 -15.08 11.20
C LEU A 373 -27.84 -14.62 12.66
N ASP A 374 -28.41 -13.44 12.78
CA ASP A 374 -29.00 -12.97 14.06
C ASP A 374 -30.33 -13.66 14.37
N ALA A 375 -30.94 -13.29 15.50
CA ALA A 375 -32.19 -13.87 15.93
C ALA A 375 -33.38 -13.60 14.97
N ASP A 376 -33.29 -12.59 14.16
CA ASP A 376 -34.28 -12.19 13.16
C ASP A 376 -34.03 -12.83 11.78
N GLY A 377 -32.94 -13.62 11.65
CA GLY A 377 -32.59 -14.31 10.43
C GLY A 377 -31.83 -13.44 9.44
N ASN A 378 -31.22 -12.32 9.87
CA ASN A 378 -30.41 -11.43 9.04
C ASN A 378 -28.93 -11.63 9.31
N VAL A 379 -28.10 -11.27 8.33
CA VAL A 379 -26.66 -11.14 8.53
C VAL A 379 -26.38 -9.79 9.21
N PRO A 380 -25.89 -9.78 10.47
CA PRO A 380 -25.68 -8.54 11.19
C PRO A 380 -24.47 -7.77 10.67
N THR A 381 -24.56 -6.44 10.61
CA THR A 381 -23.39 -5.57 10.35
C THR A 381 -22.57 -5.45 11.63
N LYS A 382 -21.33 -5.90 11.60
CA LYS A 382 -20.38 -5.82 12.71
C LYS A 382 -19.18 -4.99 12.29
N TRP A 383 -18.76 -4.06 13.17
CA TRP A 383 -17.62 -3.18 12.93
C TRP A 383 -16.42 -3.61 13.76
N LEU A 384 -15.25 -3.70 13.13
CA LEU A 384 -14.02 -4.11 13.80
C LEU A 384 -13.44 -3.00 14.67
N ASP A 385 -13.69 -1.76 14.29
CA ASP A 385 -13.28 -0.57 15.03
C ASP A 385 -14.41 0.47 15.04
N HIS A 386 -14.52 1.21 16.13
CA HIS A 386 -15.50 2.29 16.33
C HIS A 386 -14.86 3.68 16.27
N GLY A 387 -13.60 3.77 15.88
CA GLY A 387 -12.91 5.01 15.54
C GLY A 387 -13.12 5.37 14.08
N LYS A 388 -12.54 6.52 13.69
CA LYS A 388 -12.63 7.01 12.32
C LYS A 388 -11.41 6.58 11.48
N ASP A 389 -10.28 6.31 12.13
CA ASP A 389 -8.99 6.05 11.50
C ASP A 389 -8.59 4.57 11.65
N HIS A 390 -9.35 3.70 11.01
CA HIS A 390 -9.08 2.27 10.97
C HIS A 390 -9.63 1.69 9.65
N TYR A 391 -8.77 1.51 8.67
CA TYR A 391 -9.14 1.09 7.33
C TYR A 391 -8.13 0.12 6.72
N ALA A 392 -8.53 -0.59 5.66
CA ALA A 392 -7.72 -1.55 4.92
C ALA A 392 -7.07 -2.60 5.84
N THR A 393 -7.78 -2.98 6.89
CA THR A 393 -7.26 -3.90 7.90
C THR A 393 -7.16 -5.29 7.34
N VAL A 394 -5.97 -5.87 7.47
CA VAL A 394 -5.66 -7.27 7.11
C VAL A 394 -4.74 -7.88 8.16
N SER A 395 -4.62 -9.21 8.15
CA SER A 395 -3.84 -9.97 9.13
C SER A 395 -2.48 -10.43 8.56
N PHE A 396 -1.55 -10.72 9.48
CA PHE A 396 -0.32 -11.43 9.12
C PHE A 396 -0.61 -12.91 8.83
N SER A 397 -0.06 -13.43 7.74
CA SER A 397 -0.03 -14.86 7.47
C SER A 397 1.11 -15.55 8.24
N ASP A 398 1.07 -16.88 8.28
CA ASP A 398 2.12 -17.75 8.83
C ASP A 398 2.46 -17.51 10.31
N THR A 399 1.55 -16.85 11.04
CA THR A 399 1.65 -16.66 12.49
C THR A 399 1.27 -17.93 13.25
N THR A 400 1.99 -18.24 14.33
CA THR A 400 1.71 -19.41 15.15
C THR A 400 0.80 -19.07 16.32
N GLY A 401 -0.42 -19.62 16.32
CA GLY A 401 -1.32 -19.61 17.47
C GLY A 401 -1.99 -18.28 17.79
N ARG A 402 -1.85 -17.25 16.94
CA ARG A 402 -2.52 -15.96 17.09
C ARG A 402 -2.81 -15.34 15.73
N ARG A 403 -3.79 -14.43 15.66
CA ARG A 403 -4.11 -13.66 14.47
C ARG A 403 -3.90 -12.18 14.75
N THR A 404 -2.80 -11.64 14.27
CA THR A 404 -2.43 -10.23 14.45
C THR A 404 -2.84 -9.42 13.23
N VAL A 405 -3.47 -8.27 13.45
CA VAL A 405 -3.94 -7.35 12.40
C VAL A 405 -3.31 -5.97 12.56
N ILE A 406 -3.14 -5.31 11.42
CA ILE A 406 -2.79 -3.90 11.32
C ILE A 406 -3.73 -3.27 10.28
N GLY A 407 -4.14 -2.03 10.50
CA GLY A 407 -4.92 -1.23 9.57
C GLY A 407 -4.23 0.09 9.24
N TRP A 408 -4.70 0.79 8.22
CA TRP A 408 -4.31 2.15 7.93
C TRP A 408 -4.98 3.12 8.92
N MET A 409 -4.16 3.85 9.68
CA MET A 409 -4.64 4.82 10.67
C MET A 409 -4.90 6.17 10.00
N SER A 410 -5.86 6.19 9.10
CA SER A 410 -6.34 7.39 8.42
C SER A 410 -7.74 7.16 7.83
N ASN A 411 -8.26 8.15 7.10
CA ASN A 411 -9.57 8.09 6.48
C ASN A 411 -9.54 8.85 5.14
N TRP A 412 -10.10 8.27 4.09
CA TRP A 412 -10.14 8.89 2.77
C TRP A 412 -10.81 10.27 2.72
N GLN A 413 -11.61 10.61 3.74
CA GLN A 413 -12.22 11.95 3.83
C GLN A 413 -11.20 13.08 3.96
N TYR A 414 -10.00 12.84 4.51
CA TYR A 414 -9.00 13.87 4.79
C TYR A 414 -7.54 13.43 4.64
N ALA A 415 -7.30 12.21 4.25
CA ALA A 415 -5.93 11.65 4.20
C ALA A 415 -4.96 12.50 3.35
N ASN A 416 -5.44 13.12 2.26
CA ASN A 416 -4.63 13.98 1.40
C ASN A 416 -4.41 15.39 1.97
N GLU A 417 -5.06 15.76 3.09
CA GLU A 417 -5.07 17.13 3.63
C GLU A 417 -4.43 17.25 5.01
N VAL A 418 -3.86 16.17 5.56
CA VAL A 418 -3.14 16.22 6.85
C VAL A 418 -1.85 17.03 6.72
N PRO A 419 -1.39 17.70 7.82
CA PRO A 419 -0.36 18.75 7.74
C PRO A 419 1.08 18.20 7.77
N THR A 420 1.35 17.04 7.19
CA THR A 420 2.70 16.49 7.03
C THR A 420 3.12 16.51 5.56
N LEU A 421 4.41 16.69 5.29
CA LEU A 421 4.97 16.88 3.95
C LEU A 421 6.07 15.86 3.63
N GLN A 422 7.01 15.61 4.55
CA GLN A 422 8.07 14.63 4.34
C GLN A 422 7.51 13.21 4.21
N PHE A 423 6.51 12.90 5.02
CA PHE A 423 5.77 11.63 4.99
C PHE A 423 4.28 11.89 5.17
N ARG A 424 3.45 10.91 4.85
CA ARG A 424 2.02 10.98 5.16
C ARG A 424 1.47 9.62 5.51
N SER A 425 0.62 9.59 6.56
CA SER A 425 -0.03 8.44 7.14
C SER A 425 0.80 7.62 8.11
N ALA A 426 0.09 6.80 8.86
CA ALA A 426 0.63 5.82 9.80
C ALA A 426 -0.25 4.57 9.78
N ASN A 427 0.27 3.45 10.24
CA ASN A 427 -0.53 2.27 10.55
C ASN A 427 -1.03 2.30 11.99
N THR A 428 -2.15 1.61 12.25
CA THR A 428 -2.62 1.36 13.61
C THR A 428 -1.57 0.57 14.40
N LEU A 429 -1.68 0.58 15.71
CA LEU A 429 -0.95 -0.39 16.52
C LEU A 429 -1.42 -1.80 16.20
N PRO A 430 -0.53 -2.80 16.25
CA PRO A 430 -0.90 -4.20 16.04
C PRO A 430 -1.86 -4.66 17.13
N ARG A 431 -2.88 -5.43 16.73
CA ARG A 431 -3.90 -5.99 17.60
C ARG A 431 -4.07 -7.48 17.33
N ASP A 432 -4.26 -8.25 18.36
CA ASP A 432 -4.59 -9.67 18.23
C ASP A 432 -6.11 -9.85 18.27
N LEU A 433 -6.61 -10.71 17.38
CA LEU A 433 -8.02 -11.05 17.26
C LEU A 433 -8.36 -12.29 18.07
N ALA A 434 -9.52 -12.27 18.72
CA ALA A 434 -10.17 -13.42 19.30
C ALA A 434 -11.66 -13.38 18.98
N LEU A 435 -12.34 -14.52 19.02
CA LEU A 435 -13.78 -14.60 18.94
C LEU A 435 -14.36 -14.94 20.32
N PHE A 436 -15.48 -14.35 20.67
CA PHE A 436 -16.19 -14.65 21.92
C PHE A 436 -17.70 -14.66 21.71
N THR A 437 -18.39 -15.47 22.50
CA THR A 437 -19.86 -15.47 22.52
C THR A 437 -20.36 -14.42 23.51
N ALA A 438 -21.12 -13.45 23.03
CA ALA A 438 -21.71 -12.42 23.84
C ALA A 438 -23.01 -12.92 24.55
N PRO A 439 -23.54 -12.17 25.55
CA PRO A 439 -24.76 -12.57 26.26
C PRO A 439 -26.01 -12.70 25.39
N ASP A 440 -26.05 -12.09 24.23
CA ASP A 440 -27.11 -12.25 23.22
C ASP A 440 -27.02 -13.56 22.42
N GLY A 441 -25.99 -14.38 22.69
CA GLY A 441 -25.71 -15.64 22.00
C GLY A 441 -24.96 -15.48 20.66
N GLN A 442 -24.66 -14.26 20.25
CA GLN A 442 -23.91 -14.00 19.02
C GLN A 442 -22.42 -14.04 19.25
N ILE A 443 -21.68 -14.41 18.19
CA ILE A 443 -20.21 -14.40 18.20
C ILE A 443 -19.71 -13.04 17.66
N TYR A 444 -18.80 -12.44 18.40
CA TYR A 444 -18.15 -11.18 18.06
C TYR A 444 -16.64 -11.33 18.06
N ALA A 445 -15.98 -10.47 17.30
CA ALA A 445 -14.53 -10.30 17.36
C ALA A 445 -14.15 -9.34 18.50
N ALA A 446 -13.18 -9.75 19.30
CA ALA A 446 -12.45 -8.88 20.21
C ALA A 446 -11.10 -8.52 19.60
N THR A 447 -10.68 -7.27 19.72
CA THR A 447 -9.35 -6.81 19.33
C THR A 447 -8.62 -6.34 20.58
N THR A 448 -7.46 -6.94 20.87
CA THR A 448 -6.61 -6.55 22.00
C THR A 448 -5.26 -6.06 21.49
N PRO A 449 -4.64 -5.03 22.13
CA PRO A 449 -3.27 -4.67 21.77
C PRO A 449 -2.36 -5.89 21.84
N SER A 450 -1.52 -6.07 20.82
CA SER A 450 -0.56 -7.18 20.80
C SER A 450 0.38 -7.13 22.00
N PRO A 451 0.78 -8.28 22.59
CA PRO A 451 1.55 -8.34 23.83
C PRO A 451 2.87 -7.56 23.79
N GLU A 452 3.49 -7.45 22.64
CA GLU A 452 4.74 -6.72 22.40
C GLU A 452 4.63 -5.25 22.82
N LEU A 453 3.43 -4.66 22.73
CA LEU A 453 3.16 -3.27 23.11
C LEU A 453 3.33 -3.02 24.63
N GLU A 454 3.33 -4.07 25.46
CA GLU A 454 3.64 -3.93 26.88
C GLU A 454 5.05 -3.35 27.12
N ALA A 455 5.99 -3.58 26.19
CA ALA A 455 7.34 -3.01 26.25
C ALA A 455 7.37 -1.48 26.15
N LEU A 456 6.31 -0.86 25.64
CA LEU A 456 6.16 0.61 25.60
C LEU A 456 5.78 1.21 26.96
N ARG A 457 5.35 0.38 27.91
CA ARG A 457 4.93 0.86 29.23
C ARG A 457 6.13 1.19 30.09
N GLY A 458 6.17 2.43 30.55
CA GLY A 458 7.12 2.89 31.54
C GLY A 458 6.63 2.72 32.98
N GLN A 459 7.17 3.51 33.86
CA GLN A 459 6.73 3.57 35.28
C GLN A 459 5.30 4.09 35.37
N ILE A 460 4.45 3.41 36.19
CA ILE A 460 3.09 3.87 36.46
C ILE A 460 3.14 5.21 37.19
N VAL A 461 2.67 6.27 36.54
CA VAL A 461 2.60 7.61 37.14
C VAL A 461 1.23 7.93 37.73
N ALA A 462 0.17 7.25 37.28
CA ALA A 462 -1.18 7.39 37.84
C ALA A 462 -2.00 6.12 37.56
N GLN A 463 -2.86 5.70 38.48
CA GLN A 463 -3.71 4.54 38.35
C GLN A 463 -5.11 4.77 38.92
N ALA A 464 -6.14 4.29 38.25
CA ALA A 464 -7.49 4.17 38.78
C ALA A 464 -8.07 2.80 38.46
N LYS A 465 -8.62 2.11 39.45
CA LYS A 465 -9.28 0.81 39.30
C LYS A 465 -10.75 0.93 39.67
N ASN A 466 -11.64 0.28 38.93
CA ASN A 466 -13.09 0.18 39.21
C ASN A 466 -13.76 1.56 39.43
N LYS A 467 -13.29 2.60 38.74
CA LYS A 467 -13.85 3.95 38.83
C LYS A 467 -14.98 4.10 37.82
N SER A 468 -16.16 4.50 38.30
CA SER A 468 -17.26 4.87 37.40
C SER A 468 -16.88 6.11 36.60
N LEU A 469 -16.98 6.02 35.27
CA LEU A 469 -16.73 7.14 34.36
C LEU A 469 -18.04 7.91 34.18
N GLY A 470 -18.01 9.20 34.49
CA GLY A 470 -19.08 10.15 34.19
C GLY A 470 -18.70 11.04 33.00
N THR A 471 -19.47 12.10 32.81
CA THR A 471 -19.24 13.09 31.74
C THR A 471 -18.12 14.09 32.05
N LYS A 472 -17.56 14.07 33.26
CA LYS A 472 -16.45 14.95 33.67
C LYS A 472 -15.09 14.32 33.37
N ALA A 473 -14.16 15.14 32.89
CA ALA A 473 -12.78 14.72 32.67
C ALA A 473 -12.15 14.23 34.00
N LEU A 474 -11.36 13.17 33.92
CA LEU A 474 -10.51 12.70 35.01
C LEU A 474 -9.14 13.41 34.87
N THR A 475 -8.76 14.19 35.87
CA THR A 475 -7.44 14.81 35.93
C THR A 475 -6.60 14.12 37.00
N TYR A 476 -5.36 13.83 36.66
CA TYR A 476 -4.32 13.35 37.58
C TYR A 476 -3.21 14.37 37.63
N SER A 477 -2.81 14.76 38.84
CA SER A 477 -1.68 15.65 39.08
C SER A 477 -0.44 14.86 39.46
#